data_b79738d6622b16f372e722bcca8f9a45
#
_entry.id   b79738d6622b16f372e722bcca8f9a45
#
_cell.length_a   1.000
_cell.length_b   1.000
_cell.length_c   1.000
_cell.angle_alpha   90.00
_cell.angle_beta   90.00
_cell.angle_gamma   90.00
#
_symmetry.space_group_name_H-M   'P 1'
#
loop_
_entity.id
_entity.type
_entity.pdbx_description
1 polymer ?
#
loop_
_entity_poly.entity_id
_entity_poly.type
_entity_poly.pdbx_seq_one_letter_code
_entity_poly.pdbx_strand_id
1 'polypeptide(L)'
;AASDVYKRQPLLNALEKTIGRSDYLDFMKSFKYPLAGEFSFRRNVLPELRISSDWGIEVGILSEMQRNFSPQNICQVDLADKYDHKHQDLSANNENKGLSRMSLDIIKTLIRKLATQGNTFSPEYFRSLKATYYRYALDLIDIYRSDAEMNGFKFDSHTEEKTVELF
;
A
#
# COMPACT_ATOMS: atom_id res chain seq x y z
N ALA A 1 -3.34 -6.90 10.54
CA ALA A 1 -1.94 -6.50 10.38
C ALA A 1 -1.23 -7.27 9.26
N ALA A 2 -1.30 -8.62 9.18
CA ALA A 2 -0.66 -9.37 8.11
C ALA A 2 -1.23 -8.99 6.72
N SER A 3 -2.53 -8.88 6.56
CA SER A 3 -3.20 -8.58 5.29
C SER A 3 -2.73 -7.28 4.62
N ASP A 4 -2.38 -6.25 5.38
CA ASP A 4 -1.94 -4.97 4.82
C ASP A 4 -0.51 -5.04 4.28
N VAL A 5 0.33 -5.85 4.91
CA VAL A 5 1.73 -6.07 4.47
C VAL A 5 1.75 -6.80 3.12
N TYR A 6 0.91 -7.84 2.94
CA TYR A 6 0.81 -8.60 1.68
C TYR A 6 0.32 -7.76 0.51
N LYS A 7 -0.49 -6.72 0.77
CA LYS A 7 -1.03 -5.87 -0.29
C LYS A 7 -0.05 -4.81 -0.73
N ARG A 8 0.50 -4.08 0.24
CA ARG A 8 1.31 -2.90 -0.02
C ARG A 8 2.71 -3.21 -0.52
N GLN A 9 3.46 -4.05 0.21
CA GLN A 9 4.85 -4.31 -0.11
C GLN A 9 5.02 -5.02 -1.47
N PRO A 10 4.23 -6.06 -1.79
CA PRO A 10 4.24 -6.64 -3.12
C PRO A 10 3.88 -5.65 -4.23
N LEU A 11 2.92 -4.76 -3.99
CA LEU A 11 2.53 -3.76 -4.98
C LEU A 11 3.66 -2.76 -5.25
N LEU A 12 4.29 -2.22 -4.22
CA LEU A 12 5.41 -1.28 -4.39
C LEU A 12 6.62 -1.95 -5.04
N ASN A 13 6.88 -3.23 -4.73
CA ASN A 13 7.94 -4.00 -5.36
C ASN A 13 7.61 -4.32 -6.84
N ALA A 14 6.36 -4.63 -7.15
CA ALA A 14 5.91 -4.86 -8.51
C ALA A 14 5.98 -3.58 -9.36
N LEU A 15 5.59 -2.44 -8.80
CA LEU A 15 5.74 -1.13 -9.44
C LEU A 15 7.21 -0.84 -9.72
N GLU A 16 8.10 -0.97 -8.74
CA GLU A 16 9.53 -0.76 -8.95
C GLU A 16 10.12 -1.71 -10.00
N LYS A 17 9.69 -2.96 -10.01
CA LYS A 17 10.15 -3.95 -11.01
C LYS A 17 9.72 -3.58 -12.42
N THR A 18 8.55 -2.98 -12.58
CA THR A 18 7.93 -2.71 -13.89
C THR A 18 8.25 -1.33 -14.44
N ILE A 19 8.43 -0.31 -13.60
CA ILE A 19 8.74 1.07 -14.03
C ILE A 19 10.17 1.51 -13.71
N GLY A 20 10.92 0.71 -12.94
CA GLY A 20 12.24 1.07 -12.43
C GLY A 20 12.21 1.78 -11.08
N ARG A 21 13.39 2.07 -10.54
CA ARG A 21 13.54 2.80 -9.28
C ARG A 21 13.03 4.24 -9.41
N SER A 22 12.40 4.71 -8.36
CA SER A 22 11.93 6.08 -8.25
C SER A 22 12.01 6.53 -6.80
N ASP A 23 12.43 7.78 -6.58
CA ASP A 23 12.50 8.40 -5.25
C ASP A 23 11.16 8.35 -4.53
N TYR A 24 10.07 8.40 -5.28
CA TYR A 24 8.72 8.28 -4.75
C TYR A 24 8.43 6.87 -4.21
N LEU A 25 8.80 5.83 -4.94
CA LEU A 25 8.62 4.44 -4.47
C LEU A 25 9.52 4.14 -3.28
N ASP A 26 10.76 4.62 -3.29
CA ASP A 26 11.69 4.49 -2.15
C ASP A 26 11.12 5.22 -0.92
N PHE A 27 10.57 6.42 -1.10
CA PHE A 27 9.88 7.16 -0.04
C PHE A 27 8.67 6.39 0.52
N MET A 28 7.79 5.88 -0.35
CA MET A 28 6.63 5.09 0.10
C MET A 28 7.01 3.80 0.83
N LYS A 29 8.11 3.15 0.44
CA LYS A 29 8.65 1.96 1.10
C LYS A 29 9.27 2.25 2.47
N SER A 30 9.72 3.48 2.71
CA SER A 30 10.35 3.86 3.99
C SER A 30 9.38 3.88 5.18
N PHE A 31 8.08 3.95 4.92
CA PHE A 31 7.07 3.92 5.98
C PHE A 31 6.73 2.49 6.39
N LYS A 32 6.73 2.21 7.70
CA LYS A 32 6.24 0.94 8.25
C LYS A 32 4.74 0.77 8.02
N TYR A 33 3.99 1.88 8.16
CA TYR A 33 2.53 1.91 8.10
C TYR A 33 1.99 3.12 7.30
N PRO A 34 2.16 3.17 5.97
CA PRO A 34 1.76 4.34 5.17
C PRO A 34 0.24 4.48 5.01
N LEU A 35 -0.53 3.47 5.39
CA LEU A 35 -2.00 3.50 5.40
C LEU A 35 -2.57 3.72 6.81
N ALA A 36 -1.74 4.19 7.75
CA ALA A 36 -2.22 4.63 9.06
C ALA A 36 -3.01 5.91 8.90
N GLY A 37 -4.24 5.93 9.42
CA GLY A 37 -5.10 7.10 9.39
C GLY A 37 -4.72 8.19 10.39
N GLU A 38 -3.68 7.95 11.20
CA GLU A 38 -3.21 8.88 12.22
C GLU A 38 -2.06 9.72 11.67
N PHE A 39 -2.30 11.01 11.46
CA PHE A 39 -1.27 11.95 11.07
C PHE A 39 -1.48 13.31 11.74
N SER A 40 -0.37 13.98 12.00
CA SER A 40 -0.33 15.33 12.56
C SER A 40 0.49 16.24 11.67
N PHE A 41 0.02 17.46 11.48
CA PHE A 41 0.68 18.49 10.66
C PHE A 41 0.87 19.78 11.44
N ARG A 42 1.89 20.53 11.06
CA ARG A 42 1.92 21.95 11.38
C ARG A 42 0.79 22.65 10.64
N ARG A 43 0.09 23.58 11.29
CA ARG A 43 -1.10 24.26 10.74
C ARG A 43 -0.86 24.92 9.37
N ASN A 44 0.34 25.42 9.13
CA ASN A 44 0.71 26.07 7.87
C ASN A 44 0.91 25.06 6.71
N VAL A 45 0.97 23.76 6.97
CA VAL A 45 1.10 22.72 5.94
C VAL A 45 -0.25 22.42 5.27
N LEU A 46 -1.35 22.49 6.02
CA LEU A 46 -2.67 22.09 5.53
C LEU A 46 -3.12 22.80 4.24
N PRO A 47 -2.90 24.09 4.03
CA PRO A 47 -3.27 24.77 2.78
C PRO A 47 -2.49 24.29 1.55
N GLU A 48 -1.33 23.67 1.75
CA GLU A 48 -0.46 23.17 0.68
C GLU A 48 -0.82 21.74 0.24
N LEU A 49 -1.71 21.06 0.98
CA LEU A 49 -2.08 19.67 0.72
C LEU A 49 -3.34 19.59 -0.15
N ARG A 50 -3.26 18.78 -1.19
CA ARG A 50 -4.43 18.36 -1.98
C ARG A 50 -4.92 17.04 -1.44
N ILE A 51 -5.94 17.09 -0.57
CA ILE A 51 -6.46 15.93 0.13
C ILE A 51 -7.50 15.24 -0.75
N SER A 52 -7.31 13.94 -0.98
CA SER A 52 -8.29 13.08 -1.66
C SER A 52 -9.53 12.88 -0.79
N SER A 53 -10.70 12.73 -1.42
CA SER A 53 -11.97 12.43 -0.75
C SER A 53 -12.34 10.94 -0.81
N ASP A 54 -11.40 10.09 -1.21
CA ASP A 54 -11.55 8.64 -1.33
C ASP A 54 -10.58 7.89 -0.40
N TRP A 55 -10.56 6.57 -0.49
CA TRP A 55 -9.65 5.71 0.31
C TRP A 55 -8.15 5.87 -0.04
N GLY A 56 -7.80 6.69 -1.00
CA GLY A 56 -6.43 7.05 -1.32
C GLY A 56 -5.87 8.21 -0.48
N ILE A 57 -6.59 8.64 0.57
CA ILE A 57 -6.25 9.84 1.35
C ILE A 57 -4.86 9.76 1.96
N GLU A 58 -4.48 8.66 2.60
CA GLU A 58 -3.18 8.49 3.25
C GLU A 58 -2.04 8.55 2.24
N VAL A 59 -2.18 7.79 1.15
CA VAL A 59 -1.20 7.79 0.04
C VAL A 59 -1.15 9.16 -0.63
N GLY A 60 -2.29 9.82 -0.80
CA GLY A 60 -2.39 11.17 -1.34
C GLY A 60 -1.63 12.18 -0.49
N ILE A 61 -1.85 12.17 0.81
CA ILE A 61 -1.15 13.04 1.77
C ILE A 61 0.36 12.79 1.72
N LEU A 62 0.81 11.54 1.80
CA LEU A 62 2.23 11.20 1.71
C LEU A 62 2.83 11.66 0.36
N SER A 63 2.08 11.55 -0.74
CA SER A 63 2.50 12.03 -2.04
C SER A 63 2.69 13.54 -2.10
N GLU A 64 1.79 14.31 -1.48
CA GLU A 64 1.91 15.76 -1.39
C GLU A 64 3.06 16.16 -0.44
N MET A 65 3.23 15.45 0.65
CA MET A 65 4.38 15.65 1.55
C MET A 65 5.70 15.43 0.85
N GLN A 66 5.84 14.33 0.10
CA GLN A 66 7.04 14.02 -0.68
C GLN A 66 7.33 15.09 -1.76
N ARG A 67 6.26 15.63 -2.36
CA ARG A 67 6.37 16.65 -3.40
C ARG A 67 6.80 18.02 -2.86
N ASN A 68 6.22 18.44 -1.73
CA ASN A 68 6.28 19.82 -1.26
C ASN A 68 7.30 20.02 -0.13
N PHE A 69 7.76 18.96 0.52
CA PHE A 69 8.60 19.06 1.71
C PHE A 69 9.81 18.14 1.64
N SER A 70 10.90 18.57 2.29
CA SER A 70 12.07 17.70 2.45
C SER A 70 11.73 16.50 3.34
N PRO A 71 12.24 15.28 3.03
CA PRO A 71 12.07 14.10 3.89
C PRO A 71 12.50 14.34 5.35
N GLN A 72 13.44 15.24 5.60
CA GLN A 72 13.89 15.62 6.95
C GLN A 72 12.82 16.31 7.80
N ASN A 73 11.74 16.80 7.16
CA ASN A 73 10.60 17.43 7.84
C ASN A 73 9.46 16.42 8.11
N ILE A 74 9.67 15.15 7.79
CA ILE A 74 8.67 14.09 7.89
C ILE A 74 9.21 13.05 8.88
N CYS A 75 8.39 12.65 9.83
CA CYS A 75 8.74 11.60 10.78
C CYS A 75 7.60 10.58 10.89
N GLN A 76 7.95 9.38 11.24
CA GLN A 76 7.04 8.31 11.61
C GLN A 76 7.24 8.01 13.09
N VAL A 77 6.15 7.86 13.83
CA VAL A 77 6.17 7.61 15.28
C VAL A 77 5.42 6.31 15.55
N ASP A 78 6.02 5.40 16.28
CA ASP A 78 5.34 4.20 16.77
C ASP A 78 4.48 4.61 17.98
N LEU A 79 3.16 4.50 17.85
CA LEU A 79 2.21 4.97 18.87
C LEU A 79 1.99 3.95 19.98
N ALA A 80 2.08 2.65 19.67
CA ALA A 80 1.83 1.57 20.62
C ALA A 80 2.48 0.25 20.17
N ASP A 81 2.80 -0.63 21.12
CA ASP A 81 3.29 -1.99 20.86
C ASP A 81 2.22 -2.89 20.23
N LYS A 82 0.95 -2.64 20.54
CA LYS A 82 -0.21 -3.28 19.92
C LYS A 82 -1.20 -2.21 19.51
N TYR A 83 -1.56 -2.23 18.24
CA TYR A 83 -2.54 -1.32 17.68
C TYR A 83 -3.69 -2.13 17.05
N ASP A 84 -4.89 -1.96 17.60
CA ASP A 84 -6.08 -2.63 17.09
C ASP A 84 -6.68 -1.83 15.93
N HIS A 85 -6.61 -2.41 14.73
CA HIS A 85 -7.27 -1.88 13.56
C HIS A 85 -8.64 -2.50 13.37
N LYS A 86 -9.62 -1.67 13.04
CA LYS A 86 -10.89 -2.16 12.53
C LYS A 86 -10.67 -2.66 11.10
N HIS A 87 -10.71 -3.97 10.91
CA HIS A 87 -10.62 -4.57 9.59
C HIS A 87 -11.93 -4.38 8.83
N GLN A 88 -11.83 -4.01 7.54
CA GLN A 88 -12.96 -4.06 6.62
C GLN A 88 -13.20 -5.51 6.19
N ASP A 89 -14.46 -5.91 6.10
CA ASP A 89 -14.83 -7.24 5.66
C ASP A 89 -14.47 -7.45 4.17
N LEU A 90 -13.92 -8.63 3.87
CA LEU A 90 -13.74 -9.11 2.50
C LEU A 90 -15.11 -9.44 1.91
N SER A 91 -15.67 -8.54 1.10
CA SER A 91 -16.90 -8.85 0.37
C SER A 91 -16.55 -9.34 -1.04
N ALA A 92 -16.47 -10.65 -1.20
CA ALA A 92 -16.23 -11.31 -2.49
C ALA A 92 -17.33 -10.98 -3.55
N ASN A 93 -18.50 -10.52 -3.11
CA ASN A 93 -19.67 -10.32 -3.97
C ASN A 93 -19.94 -8.86 -4.35
N ASN A 94 -19.09 -7.91 -3.98
CA ASN A 94 -19.35 -6.51 -4.31
C ASN A 94 -18.05 -5.71 -4.44
N GLU A 95 -17.50 -5.65 -5.67
CA GLU A 95 -16.28 -4.90 -6.02
C GLU A 95 -16.34 -3.40 -5.66
N ASN A 96 -17.54 -2.86 -5.46
CA ASN A 96 -17.75 -1.45 -5.14
C ASN A 96 -17.81 -1.17 -3.62
N LYS A 97 -17.63 -2.19 -2.76
CA LYS A 97 -17.69 -2.04 -1.30
C LYS A 97 -16.52 -2.74 -0.60
N GLY A 98 -16.26 -2.31 0.62
CA GLY A 98 -15.27 -2.93 1.49
C GLY A 98 -13.83 -2.79 0.99
N LEU A 99 -13.06 -3.85 1.19
CA LEU A 99 -11.63 -3.89 0.95
C LEU A 99 -11.24 -3.70 -0.53
N SER A 100 -12.04 -4.22 -1.48
CA SER A 100 -11.78 -4.09 -2.92
C SER A 100 -11.86 -2.63 -3.36
N ARG A 101 -12.86 -1.88 -2.90
CA ARG A 101 -12.98 -0.45 -3.20
C ARG A 101 -11.82 0.34 -2.62
N MET A 102 -11.45 0.08 -1.38
CA MET A 102 -10.32 0.72 -0.71
C MET A 102 -9.02 0.48 -1.49
N SER A 103 -8.75 -0.76 -1.86
CA SER A 103 -7.57 -1.14 -2.64
C SER A 103 -7.50 -0.42 -3.98
N LEU A 104 -8.62 -0.36 -4.69
CA LEU A 104 -8.71 0.32 -5.98
C LEU A 104 -8.40 1.83 -5.87
N ASP A 105 -8.93 2.50 -4.87
CA ASP A 105 -8.68 3.94 -4.68
C ASP A 105 -7.22 4.22 -4.29
N ILE A 106 -6.60 3.36 -3.48
CA ILE A 106 -5.17 3.42 -3.15
C ILE A 106 -4.31 3.24 -4.41
N ILE A 107 -4.58 2.20 -5.21
CA ILE A 107 -3.84 1.94 -6.46
C ILE A 107 -4.00 3.10 -7.44
N LYS A 108 -5.21 3.62 -7.63
CA LYS A 108 -5.46 4.80 -8.48
C LYS A 108 -4.63 5.99 -8.05
N THR A 109 -4.51 6.24 -6.75
CA THR A 109 -3.73 7.36 -6.22
C THR A 109 -2.24 7.18 -6.50
N LEU A 110 -1.69 5.97 -6.30
CA LEU A 110 -0.31 5.64 -6.63
C LEU A 110 -0.03 5.82 -8.14
N ILE A 111 -0.87 5.26 -8.99
CA ILE A 111 -0.73 5.34 -10.46
C ILE A 111 -0.83 6.79 -10.94
N ARG A 112 -1.79 7.58 -10.42
CA ARG A 112 -1.91 9.01 -10.76
C ARG A 112 -0.63 9.77 -10.39
N LYS A 113 -0.06 9.51 -9.22
CA LYS A 113 1.19 10.14 -8.81
C LYS A 113 2.35 9.76 -9.74
N LEU A 114 2.51 8.49 -10.04
CA LEU A 114 3.54 8.01 -10.97
C LEU A 114 3.34 8.58 -12.39
N ALA A 115 2.10 8.72 -12.84
CA ALA A 115 1.80 9.37 -14.12
C ALA A 115 2.24 10.84 -14.14
N THR A 116 2.11 11.58 -13.03
CA THR A 116 2.64 12.96 -12.95
C THR A 116 4.17 13.04 -13.02
N GLN A 117 4.85 11.92 -12.83
CA GLN A 117 6.30 11.80 -12.95
C GLN A 117 6.76 11.33 -14.34
N GLY A 118 5.83 11.27 -15.30
CA GLY A 118 6.13 10.90 -16.69
C GLY A 118 5.95 9.42 -17.01
N ASN A 119 5.50 8.61 -16.08
CA ASN A 119 5.21 7.20 -16.37
C ASN A 119 3.92 7.06 -17.18
N THR A 120 3.94 6.22 -18.20
CA THR A 120 2.76 5.89 -19.02
C THR A 120 2.29 4.48 -18.74
N PHE A 121 0.96 4.30 -18.67
CA PHE A 121 0.33 3.05 -18.27
C PHE A 121 -0.63 2.58 -19.36
N SER A 122 -0.29 1.49 -20.03
CA SER A 122 -1.16 0.81 -21.01
C SER A 122 -1.93 -0.37 -20.37
N PRO A 123 -2.95 -0.91 -21.03
CA PRO A 123 -3.60 -2.14 -20.60
C PRO A 123 -2.62 -3.32 -20.44
N GLU A 124 -1.61 -3.41 -21.31
CA GLU A 124 -0.57 -4.44 -21.27
C GLU A 124 0.31 -4.27 -20.03
N TYR A 125 0.63 -3.02 -19.68
CA TYR A 125 1.35 -2.71 -18.45
C TYR A 125 0.61 -3.24 -17.23
N PHE A 126 -0.71 -3.00 -17.12
CA PHE A 126 -1.48 -3.47 -15.97
C PHE A 126 -1.55 -5.00 -15.89
N ARG A 127 -1.57 -5.72 -17.02
CA ARG A 127 -1.48 -7.18 -17.01
C ARG A 127 -0.13 -7.66 -16.43
N SER A 128 0.96 -7.03 -16.86
CA SER A 128 2.31 -7.32 -16.36
C SER A 128 2.46 -6.97 -14.87
N LEU A 129 1.94 -5.81 -14.48
CA LEU A 129 1.93 -5.38 -13.08
C LEU A 129 1.16 -6.37 -12.19
N LYS A 130 -0.03 -6.80 -12.63
CA LYS A 130 -0.85 -7.79 -11.89
C LYS A 130 -0.10 -9.11 -11.72
N ALA A 131 0.50 -9.64 -12.78
CA ALA A 131 1.26 -10.89 -12.72
C ALA A 131 2.48 -10.77 -11.79
N THR A 132 3.19 -9.65 -11.86
CA THR A 132 4.36 -9.36 -11.02
C THR A 132 3.95 -9.18 -9.55
N TYR A 133 2.86 -8.45 -9.28
CA TYR A 133 2.30 -8.29 -7.95
C TYR A 133 1.94 -9.66 -7.34
N TYR A 134 1.21 -10.48 -8.08
CA TYR A 134 0.77 -11.80 -7.61
C TYR A 134 1.96 -12.67 -7.23
N ARG A 135 3.02 -12.68 -8.04
CA ARG A 135 4.24 -13.42 -7.74
C ARG A 135 4.89 -12.96 -6.43
N TYR A 136 5.08 -11.64 -6.26
CA TYR A 136 5.64 -11.11 -5.02
C TYR A 136 4.77 -11.36 -3.79
N ALA A 137 3.46 -11.36 -3.97
CA ALA A 137 2.54 -11.66 -2.87
C ALA A 137 2.64 -13.13 -2.43
N LEU A 138 2.74 -14.08 -3.37
CA LEU A 138 2.94 -15.49 -3.05
C LEU A 138 4.30 -15.74 -2.38
N ASP A 139 5.37 -15.13 -2.87
CA ASP A 139 6.71 -15.24 -2.25
C ASP A 139 6.66 -14.74 -0.79
N LEU A 140 5.91 -13.68 -0.53
CA LEU A 140 5.77 -13.14 0.82
C LEU A 140 4.92 -14.04 1.73
N ILE A 141 3.85 -14.65 1.21
CA ILE A 141 3.05 -15.65 1.92
C ILE A 141 3.92 -16.82 2.36
N ASP A 142 4.80 -17.31 1.48
CA ASP A 142 5.74 -18.39 1.80
C ASP A 142 6.73 -18.01 2.91
N ILE A 143 7.24 -16.78 2.91
CA ILE A 143 8.10 -16.26 3.98
C ILE A 143 7.36 -16.26 5.31
N TYR A 144 6.14 -15.68 5.35
CA TYR A 144 5.36 -15.61 6.60
C TYR A 144 4.89 -16.98 7.10
N ARG A 145 4.59 -17.92 6.19
CA ARG A 145 4.30 -19.29 6.56
C ARG A 145 5.51 -19.90 7.28
N SER A 146 6.70 -19.77 6.69
CA SER A 146 7.92 -20.30 7.28
C SER A 146 8.22 -19.67 8.65
N ASP A 147 8.06 -18.35 8.77
CA ASP A 147 8.22 -17.65 10.04
C ASP A 147 7.20 -18.09 11.09
N ALA A 148 5.95 -18.30 10.71
CA ALA A 148 4.91 -18.78 11.62
C ALA A 148 5.23 -20.22 12.11
N GLU A 149 5.62 -21.10 11.21
CA GLU A 149 6.01 -22.48 11.55
C GLU A 149 7.20 -22.49 12.52
N MET A 150 8.24 -21.69 12.27
CA MET A 150 9.42 -21.58 13.15
C MET A 150 9.07 -21.07 14.55
N ASN A 151 8.04 -20.23 14.66
CA ASN A 151 7.59 -19.64 15.93
C ASN A 151 6.41 -20.40 16.56
N GLY A 152 5.98 -21.52 15.99
CA GLY A 152 4.89 -22.35 16.51
C GLY A 152 3.49 -21.72 16.35
N PHE A 153 3.33 -20.78 15.44
CA PHE A 153 2.03 -20.17 15.12
C PHE A 153 1.31 -20.93 14.01
N LYS A 154 -0.01 -20.94 14.07
CA LYS A 154 -0.83 -21.45 12.96
C LYS A 154 -0.89 -20.42 11.84
N PHE A 155 -0.73 -20.89 10.61
CA PHE A 155 -0.82 -20.07 9.40
C PHE A 155 -1.73 -20.77 8.37
N ASP A 156 -2.70 -20.02 7.83
CA ASP A 156 -3.62 -20.51 6.80
C ASP A 156 -3.27 -19.91 5.45
N SER A 157 -2.37 -20.56 4.73
CA SER A 157 -1.92 -20.13 3.39
C SER A 157 -3.08 -19.96 2.41
N HIS A 158 -4.09 -20.81 2.47
CA HIS A 158 -5.21 -20.79 1.53
C HIS A 158 -6.08 -19.53 1.68
N THR A 159 -6.32 -19.12 2.92
CA THR A 159 -7.04 -17.86 3.18
C THR A 159 -6.25 -16.65 2.73
N GLU A 160 -4.91 -16.65 2.93
CA GLU A 160 -4.05 -15.56 2.50
C GLU A 160 -3.94 -15.47 0.97
N GLU A 161 -3.79 -16.60 0.28
CA GLU A 161 -3.77 -16.68 -1.19
C GLU A 161 -5.07 -16.15 -1.80
N LYS A 162 -6.22 -16.59 -1.28
CA LYS A 162 -7.54 -16.05 -1.72
C LYS A 162 -7.65 -14.55 -1.49
N THR A 163 -7.09 -14.04 -0.41
CA THR A 163 -7.07 -12.60 -0.13
C THR A 163 -6.27 -11.83 -1.19
N VAL A 164 -5.14 -12.38 -1.63
CA VAL A 164 -4.30 -11.79 -2.68
C VAL A 164 -5.01 -11.84 -4.04
N GLU A 165 -5.74 -12.90 -4.36
CA GLU A 165 -6.51 -13.00 -5.61
C GLU A 165 -7.62 -11.95 -5.72
N LEU A 166 -8.21 -11.55 -4.59
CA LEU A 166 -9.26 -10.54 -4.54
C LEU A 166 -8.74 -9.10 -4.61
N PHE A 167 -7.43 -8.91 -4.42
CA PHE A 167 -6.79 -7.60 -4.47
C PHE A 167 -6.25 -7.27 -5.86
#